data_abb1eadebbc2bba22a2ce0ca298dcf4c
#
_entry.id   abb1eadebbc2bba22a2ce0ca298dcf4c
#
_cell.length_a   1.000
_cell.length_b   1.000
_cell.length_c   1.000
_cell.angle_alpha   90.00
_cell.angle_beta   90.00
_cell.angle_gamma   90.00
#
_symmetry.space_group_name_H-M   'P 1'
#
loop_
_entity.id
_entity.type
_entity.pdbx_description
1 polymer ?
#
loop_
_entity_poly.entity_id
_entity_poly.type
_entity_poly.pdbx_seq_one_letter_code
_entity_poly.pdbx_strand_id
1 'polypeptide(L)'
;MRQSCPKSCPSLQHPEAGFYVKTCCTGETITIERNHTSSIVFITKGNCVVNSNEATDCQVSEKYVLLCYQDYNYEFYAETDLELVVCYFANPGAACNMGALSKQLRKKRDFQYEFKPLPFHDSFEEYLALLFKYLNSGIKCAHMHHSMMELVFINFRFYYSPEEQLNFFYNLFGHTASFVALIENNRSKAKNLKQLAEMCGYTINQFNEIFRRHIPDKTPREWIQDSRRVEILNDIKNTDIRLYDLSEKYGFSGPGNFCAYCKREFGELPSHIRRKFRGESDEE
;
A
#
# COMPACT_ATOMS: atom_id res chain seq x y z
N MET A 1 -20.51 31.30 -20.67
CA MET A 1 -19.56 30.49 -21.47
C MET A 1 -18.90 29.48 -20.56
N ARG A 2 -19.09 28.17 -20.78
CA ARG A 2 -18.35 27.14 -20.03
C ARG A 2 -16.93 27.10 -20.57
N GLN A 3 -15.95 27.49 -19.78
CA GLN A 3 -14.54 27.33 -20.15
C GLN A 3 -14.22 25.83 -20.12
N SER A 4 -13.95 25.23 -21.27
CA SER A 4 -13.40 23.87 -21.33
C SER A 4 -11.97 23.87 -20.77
N CYS A 5 -11.57 22.80 -20.12
CA CYS A 5 -10.18 22.60 -19.72
C CYS A 5 -9.24 22.79 -20.93
N PRO A 6 -8.06 23.44 -20.76
CA PRO A 6 -7.10 23.57 -21.85
C PRO A 6 -6.80 22.21 -22.49
N LYS A 7 -6.59 22.16 -23.81
CA LYS A 7 -6.26 20.91 -24.54
C LYS A 7 -5.01 20.19 -24.01
N SER A 8 -4.15 20.92 -23.29
CA SER A 8 -2.95 20.40 -22.62
C SER A 8 -3.23 19.76 -21.25
N CYS A 9 -4.44 19.91 -20.69
CA CYS A 9 -4.79 19.30 -19.43
C CYS A 9 -5.04 17.80 -19.64
N PRO A 10 -4.32 16.89 -18.94
CA PRO A 10 -4.59 15.46 -19.06
C PRO A 10 -6.02 15.17 -18.62
N SER A 11 -6.77 14.54 -19.50
CA SER A 11 -8.08 13.98 -19.15
C SER A 11 -7.93 12.64 -18.47
N LEU A 12 -8.84 12.36 -17.54
CA LEU A 12 -8.88 11.06 -16.87
C LEU A 12 -9.15 9.97 -17.92
N GLN A 13 -8.21 9.04 -18.05
CA GLN A 13 -8.41 7.82 -18.84
C GLN A 13 -8.99 6.76 -17.91
N HIS A 14 -10.21 6.32 -18.22
CA HIS A 14 -10.87 5.24 -17.49
C HIS A 14 -10.09 3.92 -17.66
N PRO A 15 -9.89 3.08 -16.61
CA PRO A 15 -10.45 3.09 -15.23
C PRO A 15 -9.41 3.20 -14.08
N GLU A 16 -8.31 3.92 -14.24
CA GLU A 16 -7.13 3.76 -13.33
C GLU A 16 -7.22 4.57 -12.03
N ALA A 17 -7.84 5.74 -12.02
CA ALA A 17 -8.05 6.56 -10.82
C ALA A 17 -9.17 7.59 -11.04
N GLY A 18 -9.83 8.02 -9.95
CA GLY A 18 -10.82 9.09 -10.01
C GLY A 18 -12.21 8.70 -9.54
N PHE A 19 -13.17 9.62 -9.72
CA PHE A 19 -14.54 9.49 -9.22
C PHE A 19 -15.52 9.14 -10.33
N TYR A 20 -16.37 8.15 -10.03
CA TYR A 20 -17.43 7.67 -10.92
C TYR A 20 -18.72 7.50 -10.12
N VAL A 21 -19.84 7.91 -10.73
CA VAL A 21 -21.16 7.65 -10.17
C VAL A 21 -21.71 6.37 -10.81
N LYS A 22 -22.18 5.44 -9.98
CA LYS A 22 -22.88 4.23 -10.41
C LYS A 22 -24.27 4.22 -9.80
N THR A 23 -25.26 3.86 -10.59
CA THR A 23 -26.67 3.78 -10.16
C THR A 23 -27.28 2.47 -10.61
N CYS A 24 -28.19 1.93 -9.82
CA CYS A 24 -29.07 0.82 -10.23
C CYS A 24 -30.44 0.92 -9.54
N CYS A 25 -31.41 0.23 -10.10
CA CYS A 25 -32.75 0.13 -9.54
C CYS A 25 -32.82 -0.92 -8.43
N THR A 26 -33.87 -0.85 -7.63
CA THR A 26 -34.19 -1.87 -6.62
C THR A 26 -34.19 -3.28 -7.20
N GLY A 27 -33.52 -4.21 -6.53
CA GLY A 27 -33.37 -5.60 -6.94
C GLY A 27 -32.22 -5.88 -7.90
N GLU A 28 -31.49 -4.86 -8.37
CA GLU A 28 -30.29 -5.02 -9.19
C GLU A 28 -29.02 -5.03 -8.34
N THR A 29 -27.91 -5.40 -8.94
CA THR A 29 -26.59 -5.47 -8.26
C THR A 29 -25.57 -4.62 -9.01
N ILE A 30 -24.89 -3.76 -8.25
CA ILE A 30 -23.66 -3.10 -8.74
C ILE A 30 -22.47 -3.93 -8.30
N THR A 31 -21.61 -4.32 -9.25
CA THR A 31 -20.37 -5.03 -8.94
C THR A 31 -19.17 -4.09 -9.07
N ILE A 32 -18.28 -4.14 -8.08
CA ILE A 32 -16.92 -3.59 -8.13
C ILE A 32 -15.98 -4.78 -8.22
N GLU A 33 -15.54 -5.05 -9.43
CA GLU A 33 -14.68 -6.19 -9.71
C GLU A 33 -13.26 -5.96 -9.18
N ARG A 34 -12.61 -7.05 -8.79
CA ARG A 34 -11.20 -7.11 -8.49
C ARG A 34 -10.38 -6.56 -9.66
N ASN A 35 -9.56 -5.55 -9.37
CA ASN A 35 -8.66 -4.93 -10.34
C ASN A 35 -7.37 -4.46 -9.65
N HIS A 36 -6.55 -3.65 -10.34
CA HIS A 36 -5.28 -3.14 -9.79
C HIS A 36 -5.44 -1.90 -8.89
N THR A 37 -6.67 -1.46 -8.61
CA THR A 37 -6.97 -0.27 -7.82
C THR A 37 -7.95 -0.59 -6.70
N SER A 38 -7.67 -0.09 -5.50
CA SER A 38 -8.66 -0.05 -4.43
C SER A 38 -9.65 1.08 -4.66
N SER A 39 -10.80 1.01 -4.01
CA SER A 39 -11.78 2.10 -4.12
C SER A 39 -12.42 2.43 -2.77
N ILE A 40 -12.71 3.71 -2.57
CA ILE A 40 -13.58 4.19 -1.50
C ILE A 40 -14.96 4.41 -2.13
N VAL A 41 -15.97 3.76 -1.56
CA VAL A 41 -17.35 3.79 -2.04
C VAL A 41 -18.20 4.56 -1.06
N PHE A 42 -18.85 5.60 -1.53
CA PHE A 42 -19.80 6.40 -0.79
C PHE A 42 -21.20 5.99 -1.23
N ILE A 43 -22.06 5.58 -0.30
CA ILE A 43 -23.48 5.33 -0.56
C ILE A 43 -24.22 6.65 -0.38
N THR A 44 -24.53 7.28 -1.51
CA THR A 44 -25.13 8.63 -1.51
C THR A 44 -26.66 8.58 -1.51
N LYS A 45 -27.24 7.46 -1.95
CA LYS A 45 -28.69 7.22 -1.92
C LYS A 45 -28.99 5.73 -1.83
N GLY A 46 -30.01 5.38 -1.04
CA GLY A 46 -30.56 4.03 -0.97
C GLY A 46 -29.90 3.13 0.07
N ASN A 47 -30.41 1.91 0.14
CA ASN A 47 -29.95 0.84 1.02
C ASN A 47 -29.51 -0.35 0.19
N CYS A 48 -28.48 -1.04 0.64
CA CYS A 48 -27.98 -2.23 -0.05
C CYS A 48 -27.42 -3.27 0.90
N VAL A 49 -27.32 -4.49 0.41
CA VAL A 49 -26.56 -5.59 1.05
C VAL A 49 -25.24 -5.72 0.32
N VAL A 50 -24.14 -5.69 1.08
CA VAL A 50 -22.78 -5.82 0.52
C VAL A 50 -22.26 -7.22 0.80
N ASN A 51 -21.83 -7.91 -0.26
CA ASN A 51 -21.16 -9.18 -0.22
C ASN A 51 -19.76 -9.10 -0.84
N SER A 52 -18.78 -9.73 -0.20
CA SER A 52 -17.41 -9.79 -0.65
C SER A 52 -16.66 -10.98 -0.02
N ASN A 53 -15.36 -11.09 -0.29
CA ASN A 53 -14.50 -12.07 0.41
C ASN A 53 -14.36 -11.81 1.92
N GLU A 54 -14.67 -10.61 2.38
CA GLU A 54 -14.50 -10.18 3.78
C GLU A 54 -15.83 -9.80 4.46
N ALA A 55 -16.94 -9.80 3.74
CA ALA A 55 -18.24 -9.45 4.25
C ALA A 55 -19.31 -10.32 3.64
N THR A 56 -20.23 -10.84 4.45
CA THR A 56 -21.40 -11.58 4.02
C THR A 56 -22.64 -10.90 4.59
N ASP A 57 -23.62 -10.62 3.73
CA ASP A 57 -24.91 -10.00 4.08
C ASP A 57 -24.79 -8.71 4.91
N CYS A 58 -23.73 -7.90 4.62
CA CYS A 58 -23.50 -6.64 5.33
C CYS A 58 -24.51 -5.59 4.88
N GLN A 59 -25.44 -5.23 5.76
CA GLN A 59 -26.44 -4.18 5.53
C GLN A 59 -25.79 -2.80 5.58
N VAL A 60 -25.95 -1.99 4.53
CA VAL A 60 -25.39 -0.65 4.44
C VAL A 60 -26.45 0.31 3.90
N SER A 61 -26.63 1.42 4.60
CA SER A 61 -27.60 2.46 4.25
C SER A 61 -26.93 3.65 3.55
N GLU A 62 -27.73 4.57 3.05
CA GLU A 62 -27.22 5.85 2.59
C GLU A 62 -26.43 6.58 3.69
N LYS A 63 -25.52 7.46 3.28
CA LYS A 63 -24.58 8.18 4.17
C LYS A 63 -23.59 7.28 4.89
N TYR A 64 -23.21 6.17 4.27
CA TYR A 64 -22.10 5.33 4.69
C TYR A 64 -21.00 5.28 3.64
N VAL A 65 -19.75 5.13 4.11
CA VAL A 65 -18.57 4.97 3.28
C VAL A 65 -17.88 3.65 3.63
N LEU A 66 -17.37 2.96 2.61
CA LEU A 66 -16.63 1.71 2.77
C LEU A 66 -15.43 1.65 1.84
N LEU A 67 -14.44 0.85 2.22
CA LEU A 67 -13.27 0.56 1.40
C LEU A 67 -13.46 -0.76 0.69
N CYS A 68 -13.33 -0.76 -0.63
CA CYS A 68 -13.23 -1.97 -1.44
C CYS A 68 -11.76 -2.20 -1.80
N TYR A 69 -11.19 -3.26 -1.27
CA TYR A 69 -9.79 -3.60 -1.51
C TYR A 69 -9.62 -4.25 -2.88
N GLN A 70 -8.55 -3.89 -3.57
CA GLN A 70 -8.29 -4.25 -4.98
C GLN A 70 -8.29 -5.75 -5.30
N ASP A 71 -8.00 -6.61 -4.34
CA ASP A 71 -7.89 -8.07 -4.56
C ASP A 71 -9.21 -8.82 -4.35
N TYR A 72 -10.30 -8.12 -3.98
CA TYR A 72 -11.61 -8.69 -3.72
C TYR A 72 -12.67 -8.17 -4.68
N ASN A 73 -13.70 -8.99 -4.92
CA ASN A 73 -14.93 -8.56 -5.58
C ASN A 73 -15.93 -8.10 -4.53
N TYR A 74 -16.65 -7.03 -4.84
CA TYR A 74 -17.72 -6.52 -4.00
C TYR A 74 -19.01 -6.42 -4.81
N GLU A 75 -20.06 -6.99 -4.27
CA GLU A 75 -21.41 -6.96 -4.84
C GLU A 75 -22.32 -6.13 -3.93
N PHE A 76 -22.96 -5.13 -4.50
CA PHE A 76 -23.90 -4.24 -3.83
C PHE A 76 -25.29 -4.56 -4.36
N TYR A 77 -26.04 -5.39 -3.65
CA TYR A 77 -27.42 -5.71 -3.99
C TYR A 77 -28.32 -4.58 -3.49
N ALA A 78 -29.05 -3.92 -4.39
CA ALA A 78 -29.89 -2.78 -4.11
C ALA A 78 -31.24 -3.20 -3.50
N GLU A 79 -31.47 -2.88 -2.23
CA GLU A 79 -32.77 -3.05 -1.58
C GLU A 79 -33.74 -1.92 -1.93
N THR A 80 -33.20 -0.74 -2.26
CA THR A 80 -33.90 0.41 -2.83
C THR A 80 -33.09 0.97 -3.98
N ASP A 81 -33.62 1.92 -4.76
CA ASP A 81 -32.83 2.59 -5.80
C ASP A 81 -31.54 3.12 -5.23
N LEU A 82 -30.40 2.68 -5.80
CA LEU A 82 -29.08 2.87 -5.24
C LEU A 82 -28.25 3.83 -6.08
N GLU A 83 -27.57 4.76 -5.41
CA GLU A 83 -26.54 5.60 -6.02
C GLU A 83 -25.24 5.51 -5.21
N LEU A 84 -24.16 5.17 -5.89
CA LEU A 84 -22.82 5.06 -5.33
C LEU A 84 -21.89 6.08 -6.00
N VAL A 85 -21.08 6.76 -5.20
CA VAL A 85 -19.88 7.46 -5.70
C VAL A 85 -18.66 6.60 -5.40
N VAL A 86 -17.96 6.18 -6.44
CA VAL A 86 -16.79 5.31 -6.34
C VAL A 86 -15.53 6.12 -6.65
N CYS A 87 -14.60 6.20 -5.70
CA CYS A 87 -13.29 6.81 -5.84
C CYS A 87 -12.24 5.72 -6.01
N TYR A 88 -11.78 5.47 -7.24
CA TYR A 88 -10.68 4.54 -7.52
C TYR A 88 -9.32 5.20 -7.29
N PHE A 89 -8.39 4.47 -6.67
CA PHE A 89 -7.02 4.93 -6.45
C PHE A 89 -6.04 3.74 -6.41
N ALA A 90 -4.86 3.92 -7.00
CA ALA A 90 -3.84 2.86 -7.07
C ALA A 90 -2.94 2.81 -5.83
N ASN A 91 -2.55 3.96 -5.29
CA ASN A 91 -1.64 4.04 -4.15
C ASN A 91 -1.99 5.22 -3.24
N PRO A 92 -2.44 4.96 -2.01
CA PRO A 92 -2.69 6.01 -1.03
C PRO A 92 -1.42 6.50 -0.31
N GLY A 93 -0.23 5.96 -0.65
CA GLY A 93 1.00 6.17 0.11
C GLY A 93 1.47 7.62 0.23
N ALA A 94 1.08 8.49 -0.72
CA ALA A 94 1.34 9.93 -0.67
C ALA A 94 0.25 10.70 0.10
N ALA A 95 -0.89 10.07 0.39
CA ALA A 95 -2.01 10.72 1.07
C ALA A 95 -1.70 11.02 2.53
N CYS A 96 -2.37 12.05 3.02
CA CYS A 96 -2.16 12.59 4.36
C CYS A 96 -2.32 11.52 5.46
N ASN A 97 -1.29 11.35 6.30
CA ASN A 97 -1.27 10.45 7.47
C ASN A 97 -1.13 8.94 7.19
N MET A 98 -1.14 8.49 5.95
CA MET A 98 -1.11 7.04 5.64
C MET A 98 0.17 6.36 6.15
N GLY A 99 1.32 7.05 6.11
CA GLY A 99 2.57 6.54 6.68
C GLY A 99 2.55 6.37 8.21
N ALA A 100 1.80 7.22 8.92
CA ALA A 100 1.63 7.12 10.37
C ALA A 100 0.70 5.95 10.74
N LEU A 101 -0.39 5.75 10.01
CA LEU A 101 -1.31 4.62 10.18
C LEU A 101 -0.59 3.28 9.95
N SER A 102 0.19 3.17 8.89
CA SER A 102 1.02 1.98 8.62
C SER A 102 1.99 1.67 9.78
N LYS A 103 2.63 2.71 10.36
CA LYS A 103 3.50 2.53 11.54
C LYS A 103 2.74 2.10 12.79
N GLN A 104 1.54 2.62 13.00
CA GLN A 104 0.68 2.24 14.13
C GLN A 104 0.23 0.77 14.01
N LEU A 105 -0.17 0.35 12.82
CA LEU A 105 -0.57 -1.05 12.56
C LEU A 105 0.56 -2.02 12.88
N ARG A 106 1.80 -1.71 12.47
CA ARG A 106 2.98 -2.55 12.77
C ARG A 106 3.24 -2.71 14.26
N LYS A 107 2.82 -1.76 15.10
CA LYS A 107 2.98 -1.81 16.57
C LYS A 107 1.87 -2.58 17.28
N LYS A 108 0.67 -2.62 16.71
CA LYS A 108 -0.50 -3.33 17.28
C LYS A 108 -0.52 -4.78 16.78
N ARG A 109 0.20 -5.69 17.48
CA ARG A 109 0.28 -7.13 17.11
C ARG A 109 -1.05 -7.87 17.20
N ASP A 110 -1.95 -7.40 18.07
CA ASP A 110 -3.24 -8.06 18.35
C ASP A 110 -4.43 -7.30 17.74
N PHE A 111 -4.20 -6.49 16.71
CA PHE A 111 -5.28 -5.78 16.04
C PHE A 111 -6.15 -6.75 15.26
N GLN A 112 -7.42 -6.82 15.61
CA GLN A 112 -8.42 -7.60 14.89
C GLN A 112 -9.14 -6.68 13.91
N TYR A 113 -8.99 -6.98 12.64
CA TYR A 113 -9.70 -6.31 11.56
C TYR A 113 -11.13 -6.80 11.48
N GLU A 114 -12.06 -5.89 11.27
CA GLU A 114 -13.45 -6.18 10.94
C GLU A 114 -13.87 -5.31 9.76
N PHE A 115 -14.50 -5.91 8.74
CA PHE A 115 -15.11 -5.13 7.67
C PHE A 115 -16.26 -4.32 8.24
N LYS A 116 -16.08 -3.00 8.29
CA LYS A 116 -17.05 -2.10 8.91
C LYS A 116 -17.20 -0.83 8.09
N PRO A 117 -18.34 -0.65 7.40
CA PRO A 117 -18.71 0.64 6.82
C PRO A 117 -18.76 1.73 7.91
N LEU A 118 -18.29 2.93 7.59
CA LEU A 118 -18.33 4.08 8.50
C LEU A 118 -19.44 5.05 8.09
N PRO A 119 -20.16 5.64 9.04
CA PRO A 119 -21.13 6.69 8.72
C PRO A 119 -20.40 7.94 8.19
N PHE A 120 -21.06 8.72 7.34
CA PHE A 120 -20.53 10.02 6.92
C PHE A 120 -20.39 10.96 8.12
N HIS A 121 -19.29 11.69 8.15
CA HIS A 121 -19.22 12.94 8.88
C HIS A 121 -19.83 14.05 8.00
N ASP A 122 -20.39 15.12 8.61
CA ASP A 122 -21.04 16.23 7.88
C ASP A 122 -20.17 16.81 6.76
N SER A 123 -18.85 16.84 6.97
CA SER A 123 -17.88 17.27 5.97
C SER A 123 -17.90 16.48 4.65
N PHE A 124 -18.32 15.21 4.68
CA PHE A 124 -18.50 14.43 3.45
C PHE A 124 -19.75 14.84 2.67
N GLU A 125 -20.80 15.30 3.33
CA GLU A 125 -21.98 15.80 2.61
C GLU A 125 -21.62 17.05 1.79
N GLU A 126 -20.93 18.02 2.39
CA GLU A 126 -20.45 19.23 1.69
C GLU A 126 -19.46 18.87 0.57
N TYR A 127 -18.54 17.98 0.86
CA TYR A 127 -17.55 17.48 -0.09
C TYR A 127 -18.20 16.83 -1.32
N LEU A 128 -19.15 15.90 -1.10
CA LEU A 128 -19.87 15.21 -2.18
C LEU A 128 -20.73 16.18 -2.99
N ALA A 129 -21.39 17.16 -2.34
CA ALA A 129 -22.14 18.19 -3.03
C ALA A 129 -21.26 19.01 -4.00
N LEU A 130 -20.03 19.33 -3.59
CA LEU A 130 -19.05 20.00 -4.44
C LEU A 130 -18.58 19.09 -5.57
N LEU A 131 -18.25 17.83 -5.27
CA LEU A 131 -17.84 16.83 -6.26
C LEU A 131 -18.90 16.65 -7.35
N PHE A 132 -20.17 16.49 -6.98
CA PHE A 132 -21.28 16.37 -7.93
C PHE A 132 -21.42 17.60 -8.84
N LYS A 133 -21.20 18.81 -8.32
CA LYS A 133 -21.16 20.02 -9.16
C LYS A 133 -20.10 19.93 -10.25
N TYR A 134 -18.90 19.43 -9.92
CA TYR A 134 -17.83 19.25 -10.88
C TYR A 134 -18.14 18.15 -11.90
N LEU A 135 -18.58 16.99 -11.45
CA LEU A 135 -18.91 15.85 -12.33
C LEU A 135 -20.06 16.23 -13.30
N ASN A 136 -21.13 16.86 -12.80
CA ASN A 136 -22.27 17.30 -13.60
C ASN A 136 -21.92 18.44 -14.55
N SER A 137 -20.84 19.19 -14.30
CA SER A 137 -20.32 20.19 -15.22
C SER A 137 -19.55 19.59 -16.37
N GLY A 138 -19.35 18.28 -16.39
CA GLY A 138 -18.58 17.56 -17.42
C GLY A 138 -17.08 17.77 -17.33
N ILE A 139 -16.57 18.15 -16.17
CA ILE A 139 -15.13 18.28 -15.92
C ILE A 139 -14.51 16.88 -15.83
N LYS A 140 -13.61 16.57 -16.77
CA LYS A 140 -12.85 15.30 -16.85
C LYS A 140 -11.37 15.49 -16.57
N CYS A 141 -10.99 16.54 -15.82
CA CYS A 141 -9.61 16.90 -15.57
C CYS A 141 -9.02 15.96 -14.51
N ALA A 142 -7.90 15.29 -14.83
CA ALA A 142 -7.21 14.41 -13.90
C ALA A 142 -6.75 15.14 -12.61
N HIS A 143 -6.35 16.41 -12.72
CA HIS A 143 -5.97 17.21 -11.54
C HIS A 143 -7.14 17.45 -10.60
N MET A 144 -8.36 17.69 -11.12
CA MET A 144 -9.56 17.83 -10.29
C MET A 144 -9.82 16.53 -9.53
N HIS A 145 -9.82 15.39 -10.20
CA HIS A 145 -10.01 14.10 -9.55
C HIS A 145 -8.94 13.82 -8.49
N HIS A 146 -7.67 14.15 -8.77
CA HIS A 146 -6.58 14.00 -7.82
C HIS A 146 -6.76 14.88 -6.58
N SER A 147 -7.06 16.17 -6.77
CA SER A 147 -7.29 17.11 -5.67
C SER A 147 -8.49 16.72 -4.81
N MET A 148 -9.59 16.27 -5.44
CA MET A 148 -10.76 15.78 -4.73
C MET A 148 -10.44 14.49 -3.95
N MET A 149 -9.62 13.60 -4.49
CA MET A 149 -9.17 12.39 -3.79
C MET A 149 -8.33 12.72 -2.54
N GLU A 150 -7.41 13.68 -2.63
CA GLU A 150 -6.63 14.15 -1.48
C GLU A 150 -7.54 14.67 -0.35
N LEU A 151 -8.61 15.39 -0.69
CA LEU A 151 -9.59 15.85 0.29
C LEU A 151 -10.34 14.70 0.99
N VAL A 152 -10.57 13.55 0.33
CA VAL A 152 -11.14 12.36 0.99
C VAL A 152 -10.25 11.92 2.15
N PHE A 153 -8.94 11.77 1.90
CA PHE A 153 -8.00 11.33 2.94
C PHE A 153 -7.83 12.37 4.05
N ILE A 154 -7.90 13.67 3.72
CA ILE A 154 -7.90 14.75 4.70
C ILE A 154 -9.13 14.64 5.61
N ASN A 155 -10.34 14.40 5.04
CA ASN A 155 -11.54 14.20 5.82
C ASN A 155 -11.41 13.02 6.79
N PHE A 156 -10.91 11.87 6.33
CA PHE A 156 -10.65 10.74 7.22
C PHE A 156 -9.72 11.09 8.37
N ARG A 157 -8.63 11.83 8.07
CA ARG A 157 -7.65 12.21 9.08
C ARG A 157 -8.22 13.08 10.18
N PHE A 158 -9.10 14.02 9.85
CA PHE A 158 -9.56 15.03 10.81
C PHE A 158 -10.85 14.66 11.53
N TYR A 159 -11.70 13.84 10.93
CA TYR A 159 -13.05 13.60 11.43
C TYR A 159 -13.27 12.17 11.94
N TYR A 160 -12.37 11.23 11.66
CA TYR A 160 -12.45 9.87 12.20
C TYR A 160 -11.32 9.62 13.19
N SER A 161 -11.63 8.83 14.23
CA SER A 161 -10.64 8.46 15.23
C SER A 161 -9.48 7.65 14.62
N PRO A 162 -8.29 7.64 15.23
CA PRO A 162 -7.18 6.81 14.75
C PRO A 162 -7.52 5.32 14.67
N GLU A 163 -8.45 4.83 15.49
CA GLU A 163 -8.88 3.44 15.49
C GLU A 163 -9.80 3.12 14.31
N GLU A 164 -10.77 3.98 14.03
CA GLU A 164 -11.63 3.89 12.84
C GLU A 164 -10.80 3.95 11.56
N GLN A 165 -9.86 4.90 11.47
CA GLN A 165 -8.95 5.01 10.32
C GLN A 165 -8.10 3.75 10.15
N LEU A 166 -7.57 3.21 11.26
CA LEU A 166 -6.75 2.01 11.24
C LEU A 166 -7.54 0.80 10.75
N ASN A 167 -8.76 0.63 11.22
CA ASN A 167 -9.65 -0.44 10.78
C ASN A 167 -10.09 -0.24 9.33
N PHE A 168 -10.52 0.97 8.96
CA PHE A 168 -10.99 1.27 7.61
C PHE A 168 -9.92 1.04 6.53
N PHE A 169 -8.70 1.48 6.79
CA PHE A 169 -7.58 1.34 5.85
C PHE A 169 -6.74 0.08 6.07
N TYR A 170 -7.17 -0.84 6.94
CA TYR A 170 -6.38 -2.02 7.33
C TYR A 170 -5.88 -2.81 6.12
N ASN A 171 -6.76 -3.12 5.17
CA ASN A 171 -6.41 -3.93 4.00
C ASN A 171 -5.38 -3.26 3.09
N LEU A 172 -5.32 -1.94 3.06
CA LEU A 172 -4.28 -1.21 2.31
C LEU A 172 -2.89 -1.40 2.93
N PHE A 173 -2.79 -1.63 4.24
CA PHE A 173 -1.53 -1.73 4.98
C PHE A 173 -1.28 -3.10 5.57
N GLY A 174 -2.34 -3.82 5.93
CA GLY A 174 -2.25 -5.14 6.55
C GLY A 174 -1.55 -6.13 5.63
N HIS A 175 -1.94 -6.16 4.37
CA HIS A 175 -1.29 -6.97 3.35
C HIS A 175 0.13 -6.50 3.04
N THR A 176 0.37 -5.19 2.98
CA THR A 176 1.74 -4.64 2.82
C THR A 176 2.61 -5.00 4.01
N ALA A 177 2.14 -4.81 5.23
CA ALA A 177 2.89 -5.17 6.44
C ALA A 177 3.13 -6.68 6.52
N SER A 178 2.13 -7.50 6.17
CA SER A 178 2.22 -8.96 6.12
C SER A 178 3.18 -9.41 5.01
N PHE A 179 3.09 -8.84 3.80
CA PHE A 179 4.00 -9.16 2.70
C PHE A 179 5.44 -8.78 3.03
N VAL A 180 5.68 -7.57 3.55
CA VAL A 180 7.03 -7.15 3.98
C VAL A 180 7.57 -8.04 5.07
N ALA A 181 6.78 -8.38 6.09
CA ALA A 181 7.17 -9.32 7.12
C ALA A 181 7.49 -10.72 6.56
N LEU A 182 6.67 -11.20 5.61
CA LEU A 182 6.87 -12.49 4.94
C LEU A 182 8.19 -12.54 4.17
N ILE A 183 8.50 -11.49 3.38
CA ILE A 183 9.77 -11.44 2.64
C ILE A 183 10.96 -11.26 3.57
N GLU A 184 10.85 -10.45 4.62
CA GLU A 184 11.92 -10.29 5.62
C GLU A 184 12.22 -11.58 6.38
N ASN A 185 11.21 -12.33 6.79
CA ASN A 185 11.37 -13.62 7.47
C ASN A 185 12.00 -14.71 6.60
N ASN A 186 11.84 -14.61 5.29
CA ASN A 186 12.39 -15.59 4.34
C ASN A 186 13.67 -15.14 3.65
N ARG A 187 14.00 -13.86 3.70
CA ARG A 187 15.11 -13.24 2.99
C ARG A 187 16.47 -13.89 3.28
N SER A 188 16.79 -14.07 4.57
CA SER A 188 18.08 -14.64 5.00
C SER A 188 18.27 -16.12 4.60
N LYS A 189 17.16 -16.82 4.33
CA LYS A 189 17.14 -18.23 3.95
C LYS A 189 17.19 -18.43 2.43
N ALA A 190 16.81 -17.40 1.67
CA ALA A 190 16.73 -17.47 0.21
C ALA A 190 18.08 -17.16 -0.45
N LYS A 191 18.55 -18.03 -1.33
CA LYS A 191 19.79 -17.83 -2.09
C LYS A 191 19.64 -16.87 -3.28
N ASN A 192 18.43 -16.73 -3.79
CA ASN A 192 18.11 -15.87 -4.92
C ASN A 192 16.63 -15.47 -4.93
N LEU A 193 16.28 -14.53 -5.81
CA LEU A 193 14.91 -13.98 -5.91
C LEU A 193 13.86 -15.06 -6.22
N LYS A 194 14.18 -16.04 -7.07
CA LYS A 194 13.25 -17.12 -7.41
C LYS A 194 12.90 -17.94 -6.16
N GLN A 195 13.91 -18.33 -5.40
CA GLN A 195 13.71 -19.08 -4.16
C GLN A 195 12.96 -18.25 -3.11
N LEU A 196 13.23 -16.94 -3.01
CA LEU A 196 12.47 -16.05 -2.11
C LEU A 196 11.00 -16.02 -2.49
N ALA A 197 10.67 -15.87 -3.77
CA ALA A 197 9.31 -15.91 -4.26
C ALA A 197 8.61 -17.24 -3.91
N GLU A 198 9.26 -18.37 -4.16
CA GLU A 198 8.76 -19.71 -3.85
C GLU A 198 8.51 -19.90 -2.35
N MET A 199 9.44 -19.44 -1.50
CA MET A 199 9.30 -19.50 -0.03
C MET A 199 8.17 -18.61 0.49
N CYS A 200 7.83 -17.55 -0.25
CA CYS A 200 6.68 -16.69 0.03
C CYS A 200 5.38 -17.22 -0.59
N GLY A 201 5.40 -18.37 -1.30
CA GLY A 201 4.23 -18.97 -1.91
C GLY A 201 3.81 -18.36 -3.25
N TYR A 202 4.70 -17.64 -3.93
CA TYR A 202 4.42 -16.96 -5.19
C TYR A 202 5.27 -17.50 -6.34
N THR A 203 4.75 -17.42 -7.56
CA THR A 203 5.58 -17.48 -8.77
C THR A 203 6.42 -16.21 -8.87
N ILE A 204 7.51 -16.25 -9.62
CA ILE A 204 8.39 -15.07 -9.79
C ILE A 204 7.65 -13.85 -10.38
N ASN A 205 6.70 -14.08 -11.29
CA ASN A 205 5.90 -13.01 -11.90
C ASN A 205 4.93 -12.40 -10.91
N GLN A 206 4.19 -13.23 -10.16
CA GLN A 206 3.31 -12.78 -9.08
C GLN A 206 4.08 -12.01 -8.00
N PHE A 207 5.25 -12.54 -7.59
CA PHE A 207 6.11 -11.89 -6.61
C PHE A 207 6.54 -10.50 -7.06
N ASN A 208 7.02 -10.36 -8.31
CA ASN A 208 7.45 -9.09 -8.87
C ASN A 208 6.30 -8.07 -8.96
N GLU A 209 5.10 -8.54 -9.28
CA GLU A 209 3.90 -7.69 -9.35
C GLU A 209 3.50 -7.20 -7.96
N ILE A 210 3.36 -8.12 -6.99
CA ILE A 210 3.02 -7.81 -5.61
C ILE A 210 4.10 -6.92 -4.97
N PHE A 211 5.38 -7.24 -5.22
CA PHE A 211 6.49 -6.45 -4.70
C PHE A 211 6.43 -4.99 -5.17
N ARG A 212 6.24 -4.74 -6.47
CA ARG A 212 6.10 -3.39 -7.03
C ARG A 212 4.93 -2.62 -6.43
N ARG A 213 3.86 -3.34 -6.10
CA ARG A 213 2.66 -2.77 -5.48
C ARG A 213 2.92 -2.29 -4.05
N HIS A 214 3.70 -3.06 -3.29
CA HIS A 214 3.96 -2.81 -1.86
C HIS A 214 5.25 -2.03 -1.59
N ILE A 215 6.23 -2.09 -2.50
CA ILE A 215 7.53 -1.44 -2.41
C ILE A 215 7.86 -0.80 -3.78
N PRO A 216 7.15 0.28 -4.15
CA PRO A 216 7.24 0.86 -5.49
C PRO A 216 8.60 1.52 -5.80
N ASP A 217 9.31 1.97 -4.77
CA ASP A 217 10.55 2.75 -4.91
C ASP A 217 11.78 1.89 -5.22
N LYS A 218 11.65 0.56 -5.22
CA LYS A 218 12.77 -0.37 -5.44
C LYS A 218 12.34 -1.61 -6.22
N THR A 219 13.24 -2.14 -6.99
CA THR A 219 13.08 -3.49 -7.54
C THR A 219 13.34 -4.55 -6.45
N PRO A 220 12.77 -5.77 -6.56
CA PRO A 220 13.07 -6.87 -5.64
C PRO A 220 14.55 -7.15 -5.50
N ARG A 221 15.30 -7.01 -6.60
CA ARG A 221 16.75 -7.26 -6.65
C ARG A 221 17.53 -6.20 -5.88
N GLU A 222 17.22 -4.93 -6.08
CA GLU A 222 17.81 -3.82 -5.33
C GLU A 222 17.51 -3.93 -3.84
N TRP A 223 16.26 -4.25 -3.48
CA TRP A 223 15.87 -4.43 -2.09
C TRP A 223 16.63 -5.56 -1.39
N ILE A 224 16.82 -6.72 -2.06
CA ILE A 224 17.62 -7.83 -1.54
C ILE A 224 19.07 -7.40 -1.35
N GLN A 225 19.64 -6.67 -2.31
CA GLN A 225 21.03 -6.20 -2.24
C GLN A 225 21.22 -5.19 -1.11
N ASP A 226 20.34 -4.22 -0.96
CA ASP A 226 20.40 -3.23 0.13
C ASP A 226 20.30 -3.89 1.49
N SER A 227 19.37 -4.82 1.64
CA SER A 227 19.19 -5.57 2.87
C SER A 227 20.41 -6.39 3.23
N ARG A 228 20.98 -7.09 2.25
CA ARG A 228 22.22 -7.86 2.42
C ARG A 228 23.40 -6.96 2.83
N ARG A 229 23.48 -5.75 2.25
CA ARG A 229 24.50 -4.76 2.61
C ARG A 229 24.42 -4.33 4.07
N VAL A 230 23.20 -4.07 4.55
CA VAL A 230 22.95 -3.70 5.96
C VAL A 230 23.34 -4.85 6.90
N GLU A 231 22.97 -6.09 6.57
CA GLU A 231 23.30 -7.27 7.39
C GLU A 231 24.81 -7.51 7.46
N ILE A 232 25.49 -7.46 6.33
CA ILE A 232 26.97 -7.61 6.29
C ILE A 232 27.63 -6.55 7.16
N LEU A 233 27.22 -5.29 7.02
CA LEU A 233 27.78 -4.20 7.79
C LEU A 233 27.54 -4.38 9.29
N ASN A 234 26.33 -4.81 9.67
CA ASN A 234 25.97 -5.09 11.04
C ASN A 234 26.79 -6.23 11.64
N ASP A 235 26.95 -7.33 10.92
CA ASP A 235 27.77 -8.48 11.37
C ASP A 235 29.24 -8.12 11.51
N ILE A 236 29.80 -7.33 10.58
CA ILE A 236 31.18 -6.86 10.70
C ILE A 236 31.36 -6.05 11.98
N LYS A 237 30.40 -5.18 12.31
CA LYS A 237 30.50 -4.27 13.45
C LYS A 237 30.23 -4.94 14.80
N ASN A 238 29.20 -5.77 14.86
CA ASN A 238 28.57 -6.18 16.12
C ASN A 238 28.80 -7.67 16.48
N THR A 239 29.55 -8.43 15.66
CA THR A 239 29.81 -9.84 15.96
C THR A 239 31.31 -10.16 15.99
N ASP A 240 31.67 -11.25 16.71
CA ASP A 240 33.04 -11.79 16.75
C ASP A 240 33.30 -12.86 15.67
N ILE A 241 32.34 -13.06 14.77
CA ILE A 241 32.50 -14.03 13.67
C ILE A 241 33.74 -13.65 12.84
N ARG A 242 34.59 -14.64 12.55
CA ARG A 242 35.78 -14.41 11.74
C ARG A 242 35.39 -13.92 10.36
N LEU A 243 36.17 -13.01 9.78
CA LEU A 243 35.90 -12.44 8.45
C LEU A 243 35.84 -13.51 7.36
N TYR A 244 36.59 -14.61 7.56
CA TYR A 244 36.52 -15.78 6.69
C TYR A 244 35.10 -16.41 6.73
N ASP A 245 34.60 -16.67 7.94
CA ASP A 245 33.28 -17.29 8.16
C ASP A 245 32.15 -16.38 7.69
N LEU A 246 32.29 -15.05 7.79
CA LEU A 246 31.37 -14.08 7.19
C LEU A 246 31.37 -14.17 5.65
N SER A 247 32.54 -14.34 5.05
CA SER A 247 32.66 -14.57 3.60
C SER A 247 31.85 -15.79 3.15
N GLU A 248 31.94 -16.89 3.86
CA GLU A 248 31.17 -18.12 3.59
C GLU A 248 29.67 -17.94 3.88
N LYS A 249 29.32 -17.35 5.03
CA LYS A 249 27.94 -17.05 5.45
C LYS A 249 27.18 -16.31 4.34
N TYR A 250 27.83 -15.32 3.74
CA TYR A 250 27.24 -14.50 2.69
C TYR A 250 27.50 -15.03 1.26
N GLY A 251 28.05 -16.25 1.12
CA GLY A 251 28.19 -16.96 -0.17
C GLY A 251 29.19 -16.31 -1.12
N PHE A 252 30.23 -15.65 -0.62
CA PHE A 252 31.35 -15.21 -1.42
C PHE A 252 32.25 -16.38 -1.72
N SER A 253 32.84 -16.41 -2.92
CA SER A 253 33.75 -17.48 -3.36
C SER A 253 35.10 -17.47 -2.64
N GLY A 254 35.33 -16.51 -1.74
CA GLY A 254 36.52 -16.43 -0.89
C GLY A 254 36.67 -15.07 -0.22
N PRO A 255 37.56 -14.96 0.79
CA PRO A 255 37.79 -13.74 1.57
C PRO A 255 38.20 -12.53 0.73
N GLY A 256 38.96 -12.75 -0.35
CA GLY A 256 39.34 -11.67 -1.25
C GLY A 256 38.18 -10.99 -1.93
N ASN A 257 37.20 -11.78 -2.40
CA ASN A 257 35.95 -11.22 -3.00
C ASN A 257 35.08 -10.52 -1.98
N PHE A 258 35.05 -11.00 -0.75
CA PHE A 258 34.39 -10.32 0.36
C PHE A 258 35.03 -8.98 0.70
N CYS A 259 36.38 -8.93 0.77
CA CYS A 259 37.11 -7.69 1.00
C CYS A 259 36.89 -6.67 -0.15
N ALA A 260 36.94 -7.14 -1.41
CA ALA A 260 36.66 -6.29 -2.57
C ALA A 260 35.23 -5.74 -2.55
N TYR A 261 34.25 -6.57 -2.19
CA TYR A 261 32.87 -6.15 -1.99
C TYR A 261 32.76 -5.06 -0.90
N CYS A 262 33.35 -5.29 0.28
CA CYS A 262 33.29 -4.32 1.38
C CYS A 262 33.95 -2.99 1.01
N LYS A 263 35.09 -3.02 0.32
CA LYS A 263 35.76 -1.80 -0.14
C LYS A 263 34.89 -1.03 -1.15
N ARG A 264 34.18 -1.73 -2.04
CA ARG A 264 33.30 -1.10 -3.02
C ARG A 264 32.04 -0.51 -2.36
N GLU A 265 31.37 -1.26 -1.47
CA GLU A 265 30.07 -0.89 -0.89
C GLU A 265 30.18 0.05 0.32
N PHE A 266 31.26 -0.08 1.10
CA PHE A 266 31.44 0.65 2.37
C PHE A 266 32.65 1.59 2.36
N GLY A 267 33.47 1.58 1.29
CA GLY A 267 34.65 2.41 1.15
C GLY A 267 35.89 1.88 1.89
N GLU A 268 35.73 0.91 2.81
CA GLU A 268 36.79 0.40 3.68
C GLU A 268 36.87 -1.13 3.69
N LEU A 269 38.02 -1.68 4.08
CA LEU A 269 38.16 -3.13 4.30
C LEU A 269 37.37 -3.58 5.54
N PRO A 270 36.83 -4.80 5.57
CA PRO A 270 36.02 -5.27 6.69
C PRO A 270 36.79 -5.31 8.03
N SER A 271 38.11 -5.55 8.00
CA SER A 271 38.97 -5.48 9.21
C SER A 271 39.07 -4.04 9.75
N HIS A 272 39.19 -3.03 8.88
CA HIS A 272 39.24 -1.62 9.29
C HIS A 272 37.88 -1.17 9.86
N ILE A 273 36.75 -1.53 9.20
CA ILE A 273 35.41 -1.24 9.71
C ILE A 273 35.24 -1.80 11.13
N ARG A 274 35.66 -3.04 11.35
CA ARG A 274 35.56 -3.71 12.65
C ARG A 274 36.39 -3.02 13.75
N ARG A 275 37.67 -2.73 13.48
CA ARG A 275 38.55 -2.03 14.43
C ARG A 275 38.03 -0.65 14.79
N LYS A 276 37.70 0.14 13.80
CA LYS A 276 37.16 1.51 13.98
C LYS A 276 35.90 1.51 14.85
N PHE A 277 35.04 0.53 14.69
CA PHE A 277 33.80 0.44 15.46
C PHE A 277 34.03 -0.04 16.90
N ARG A 278 35.10 -0.83 17.13
CA ARG A 278 35.51 -1.30 18.47
C ARG A 278 36.34 -0.29 19.24
N GLY A 279 36.70 0.83 18.67
CA GLY A 279 37.55 1.84 19.31
C GLY A 279 39.02 1.40 19.45
N GLU A 280 39.44 0.37 18.69
CA GLU A 280 40.84 -0.06 18.66
C GLU A 280 41.59 0.95 17.75
N SER A 281 42.41 1.80 18.36
CA SER A 281 43.29 2.73 17.65
C SER A 281 44.28 1.97 16.74
N ASP A 282 44.56 2.54 15.56
CA ASP A 282 45.65 2.09 14.71
C ASP A 282 46.98 2.38 15.44
N GLU A 283 47.41 1.43 16.29
CA GLU A 283 48.79 1.38 16.67
C GLU A 283 49.54 0.62 15.56
N GLU A 284 50.55 1.29 15.02
CA GLU A 284 51.38 0.95 13.85
C GLU A 284 51.80 -0.52 13.71
#